data_4acf5b109d00def0ab1e319a65ca4253
#
_entry.id   4acf5b109d00def0ab1e319a65ca4253
#
_cell.length_a   1.000
_cell.length_b   1.000
_cell.length_c   1.000
_cell.angle_alpha   90.00
_cell.angle_beta   90.00
_cell.angle_gamma   90.00
#
_symmetry.space_group_name_H-M   'P 1'
#
loop_
_entity.id
_entity.type
_entity.pdbx_description
1 polymer ?
#
loop_
_entity_poly.entity_id
_entity_poly.type
_entity_poly.pdbx_seq_one_letter_code
_entity_poly.pdbx_strand_id
1 'polypeptide(L)'
;CDRIRVDGNTAFIQYEVTLRGGDGLVSFRSSEAITVKDGLIWRVNEYASLVRAQAGGTSASNQRPAVSRLGLSPRQLSFMAEDLQQYFEKQQPYLDPALDLQRVAKECGYSRNQISYLLNQVLGQSFYRYVNQARLQHLLRSLDGATPPVRIDELAFAAGFNSVSAFYSCFRQHTGQSPKAYVKQISLRTRAQDNA
;
A
#
# COMPACT_ATOMS: atom_id res chain seq x y z
N CYS A 1 0.56 17.59 -12.97
CA CYS A 1 -0.58 18.01 -13.80
C CYS A 1 -0.11 18.08 -15.24
N ASP A 2 -0.71 17.27 -16.13
CA ASP A 2 -0.20 17.13 -17.50
C ASP A 2 -0.80 18.19 -18.44
N ARG A 3 -2.02 18.63 -18.17
CA ARG A 3 -2.70 19.61 -19.02
C ARG A 3 -3.81 20.35 -18.28
N ILE A 4 -3.85 21.67 -18.46
CA ILE A 4 -4.95 22.53 -18.00
C ILE A 4 -5.48 23.28 -19.21
N ARG A 5 -6.80 23.29 -19.38
CA ARG A 5 -7.52 24.11 -20.34
C ARG A 5 -8.65 24.86 -19.63
N VAL A 6 -8.89 26.10 -20.02
CA VAL A 6 -9.99 26.91 -19.47
C VAL A 6 -10.91 27.27 -20.62
N ASP A 7 -12.20 27.07 -20.41
CA ASP A 7 -13.25 27.49 -21.31
C ASP A 7 -14.36 28.20 -20.51
N GLY A 8 -14.50 29.49 -20.70
CA GLY A 8 -15.39 30.35 -19.91
C GLY A 8 -15.09 30.20 -18.40
N ASN A 9 -16.09 29.79 -17.65
CA ASN A 9 -16.00 29.60 -16.20
C ASN A 9 -15.62 28.17 -15.81
N THR A 10 -15.14 27.32 -16.73
CA THR A 10 -14.81 25.93 -16.47
C THR A 10 -13.35 25.67 -16.79
N ALA A 11 -12.62 25.13 -15.80
CA ALA A 11 -11.26 24.63 -15.97
C ALA A 11 -11.30 23.10 -16.12
N PHE A 12 -10.65 22.60 -17.18
CA PHE A 12 -10.43 21.18 -17.42
C PHE A 12 -8.99 20.84 -17.05
N ILE A 13 -8.83 19.92 -16.10
CA ILE A 13 -7.53 19.51 -15.57
C ILE A 13 -7.34 18.03 -15.87
N GLN A 14 -6.19 17.68 -16.45
CA GLN A 14 -5.77 16.29 -16.64
C GLN A 14 -4.49 16.03 -15.88
N TYR A 15 -4.44 14.93 -15.15
CA TYR A 15 -3.26 14.51 -14.38
C TYR A 15 -3.22 12.99 -14.20
N GLU A 16 -2.02 12.50 -13.91
CA GLU A 16 -1.79 11.11 -13.54
C GLU A 16 -1.37 11.05 -12.07
N VAL A 17 -1.98 10.11 -11.33
CA VAL A 17 -1.62 9.80 -9.95
C VAL A 17 -1.01 8.41 -9.93
N THR A 18 0.20 8.28 -9.42
CA THR A 18 0.88 7.00 -9.30
C THR A 18 1.04 6.65 -7.81
N LEU A 19 0.53 5.49 -7.44
CA LEU A 19 0.63 4.93 -6.10
C LEU A 19 1.57 3.73 -6.10
N ARG A 20 2.34 3.56 -5.03
CA ARG A 20 3.17 2.38 -4.83
C ARG A 20 2.33 1.27 -4.22
N GLY A 21 1.99 0.25 -5.01
CA GLY A 21 1.35 -0.97 -4.54
C GLY A 21 2.35 -2.06 -4.12
N GLY A 22 1.85 -3.14 -3.55
CA GLY A 22 2.68 -4.28 -3.13
C GLY A 22 3.43 -4.98 -4.27
N ASP A 23 2.83 -4.99 -5.46
CA ASP A 23 3.37 -5.65 -6.66
C ASP A 23 3.90 -4.63 -7.71
N GLY A 24 4.09 -3.35 -7.33
CA GLY A 24 4.61 -2.32 -8.22
C GLY A 24 3.85 -0.99 -8.16
N LEU A 25 4.01 -0.17 -9.20
CA LEU A 25 3.35 1.12 -9.33
C LEU A 25 1.96 0.94 -9.97
N VAL A 26 0.97 1.61 -9.41
CA VAL A 26 -0.40 1.67 -9.93
C VAL A 26 -0.72 3.10 -10.30
N SER A 27 -1.04 3.35 -11.57
CA SER A 27 -1.32 4.68 -12.06
C SER A 27 -2.80 4.86 -12.39
N PHE A 28 -3.33 6.03 -12.06
CA PHE A 28 -4.66 6.50 -12.43
C PHE A 28 -4.52 7.72 -13.32
N ARG A 29 -5.23 7.74 -14.42
CA ARG A 29 -5.42 8.96 -15.21
C ARG A 29 -6.75 9.60 -14.82
N SER A 30 -6.71 10.84 -14.38
CA SER A 30 -7.89 11.61 -13.99
C SER A 30 -8.07 12.82 -14.90
N SER A 31 -9.34 13.17 -15.13
CA SER A 31 -9.74 14.40 -15.80
C SER A 31 -10.83 15.05 -14.95
N GLU A 32 -10.63 16.29 -14.55
CA GLU A 32 -11.59 17.08 -13.78
C GLU A 32 -12.10 18.26 -14.60
N ALA A 33 -13.40 18.53 -14.50
CA ALA A 33 -14.00 19.75 -14.96
C ALA A 33 -14.50 20.54 -13.74
N ILE A 34 -13.84 21.65 -13.45
CA ILE A 34 -14.13 22.53 -12.30
C ILE A 34 -14.84 23.78 -12.85
N THR A 35 -16.10 23.96 -12.50
CA THR A 35 -16.89 25.12 -12.90
C THR A 35 -16.99 26.11 -11.74
N VAL A 36 -16.68 27.38 -12.02
CA VAL A 36 -16.74 28.48 -11.05
C VAL A 36 -17.96 29.36 -11.37
N LYS A 37 -18.70 29.76 -10.33
CA LYS A 37 -19.80 30.73 -10.43
C LYS A 37 -19.67 31.72 -9.25
N ASP A 38 -19.77 33.00 -9.54
CA ASP A 38 -19.69 34.08 -8.54
C ASP A 38 -18.42 34.02 -7.66
N GLY A 39 -17.28 33.61 -8.27
CA GLY A 39 -15.99 33.47 -7.57
C GLY A 39 -15.84 32.21 -6.69
N LEU A 40 -16.85 31.34 -6.68
CA LEU A 40 -16.85 30.10 -5.90
C LEU A 40 -16.89 28.87 -6.82
N ILE A 41 -16.28 27.78 -6.36
CA ILE A 41 -16.41 26.48 -7.04
C ILE A 41 -17.86 26.01 -6.91
N TRP A 42 -18.58 25.98 -8.04
CA TRP A 42 -19.96 25.57 -8.08
C TRP A 42 -20.15 24.08 -8.37
N ARG A 43 -19.27 23.51 -9.22
CA ARG A 43 -19.33 22.08 -9.60
C ARG A 43 -17.95 21.55 -9.91
N VAL A 44 -17.70 20.32 -9.48
CA VAL A 44 -16.55 19.51 -9.89
C VAL A 44 -17.09 18.21 -10.46
N ASN A 45 -16.77 17.92 -11.73
CA ASN A 45 -17.00 16.63 -12.35
C ASN A 45 -15.66 15.95 -12.53
N GLU A 46 -15.50 14.77 -11.96
CA GLU A 46 -14.27 13.98 -12.05
C GLU A 46 -14.51 12.71 -12.87
N TYR A 47 -13.61 12.44 -13.79
CA TYR A 47 -13.57 11.23 -14.61
C TYR A 47 -12.22 10.56 -14.41
N ALA A 48 -12.23 9.32 -13.93
CA ALA A 48 -11.00 8.61 -13.67
C ALA A 48 -10.98 7.23 -14.30
N SER A 49 -9.82 6.83 -14.80
CA SER A 49 -9.55 5.48 -15.27
C SER A 49 -8.30 4.91 -14.61
N LEU A 50 -8.37 3.65 -14.16
CA LEU A 50 -7.22 2.91 -13.67
C LEU A 50 -6.37 2.51 -14.89
N VAL A 51 -5.13 2.99 -14.93
CA VAL A 51 -4.13 2.53 -15.91
C VAL A 51 -3.40 1.35 -15.28
N ARG A 52 -3.91 0.12 -15.52
CA ARG A 52 -3.14 -1.08 -15.18
C ARG A 52 -1.93 -1.13 -16.10
N ALA A 53 -0.72 -1.25 -15.55
CA ALA A 53 0.43 -1.66 -16.33
C ALA A 53 0.09 -3.02 -16.97
N GLN A 54 -0.02 -3.04 -18.29
CA GLN A 54 -0.39 -4.25 -19.04
C GLN A 54 0.72 -5.28 -18.96
N ALA A 55 0.52 -6.32 -18.16
CA ALA A 55 1.00 -7.65 -18.55
C ALA A 55 -0.09 -8.21 -19.48
N GLY A 56 0.22 -8.31 -20.75
CA GLY A 56 -0.60 -8.61 -21.90
C GLY A 56 -1.95 -9.31 -21.69
N GLY A 57 -3.00 -8.78 -22.33
CA GLY A 57 -4.29 -9.48 -22.41
C GLY A 57 -5.45 -8.50 -22.64
N THR A 58 -5.96 -8.49 -23.87
CA THR A 58 -7.20 -7.85 -24.32
C THR A 58 -8.41 -8.23 -23.48
N SER A 59 -9.10 -7.23 -22.92
CA SER A 59 -10.57 -7.22 -22.76
C SER A 59 -11.03 -5.82 -22.34
N ALA A 60 -11.50 -5.04 -23.29
CA ALA A 60 -12.33 -3.88 -23.03
C ALA A 60 -13.72 -4.38 -22.58
N SER A 61 -13.90 -4.66 -21.31
CA SER A 61 -15.23 -4.84 -20.73
C SER A 61 -15.71 -3.49 -20.23
N ASN A 62 -16.84 -3.06 -20.80
CA ASN A 62 -17.58 -1.83 -20.52
C ASN A 62 -18.27 -1.92 -19.15
N GLN A 63 -17.51 -2.26 -18.08
CA GLN A 63 -17.98 -2.24 -16.70
C GLN A 63 -17.66 -0.87 -16.13
N ARG A 64 -18.68 -0.13 -15.73
CA ARG A 64 -18.53 1.08 -14.90
C ARG A 64 -17.59 0.74 -13.74
N PRO A 65 -16.46 1.47 -13.60
CA PRO A 65 -15.47 1.14 -12.58
C PRO A 65 -16.15 1.04 -11.20
N ALA A 66 -15.78 0.05 -10.40
CA ALA A 66 -16.28 -0.11 -9.02
C ALA A 66 -16.02 1.13 -8.14
N VAL A 67 -15.08 1.99 -8.53
CA VAL A 67 -14.84 3.35 -8.02
C VAL A 67 -16.12 4.17 -7.93
N SER A 68 -16.96 4.10 -8.95
CA SER A 68 -18.24 4.84 -9.03
C SER A 68 -19.26 4.39 -7.98
N ARG A 69 -19.17 3.15 -7.48
CA ARG A 69 -20.09 2.62 -6.46
C ARG A 69 -19.74 3.06 -5.03
N LEU A 70 -18.47 3.38 -4.77
CA LEU A 70 -17.99 3.85 -3.46
C LEU A 70 -17.84 5.37 -3.41
N GLY A 71 -18.12 6.08 -4.50
CA GLY A 71 -18.00 7.53 -4.60
C GLY A 71 -16.57 8.05 -4.40
N LEU A 72 -15.55 7.21 -4.64
CA LEU A 72 -14.15 7.56 -4.43
C LEU A 72 -13.53 8.10 -5.72
N SER A 73 -12.92 9.27 -5.63
CA SER A 73 -12.09 9.83 -6.70
C SER A 73 -10.64 9.32 -6.60
N PRO A 74 -9.85 9.36 -7.68
CA PRO A 74 -8.42 9.02 -7.63
C PRO A 74 -7.64 9.86 -6.63
N ARG A 75 -8.01 11.13 -6.48
CA ARG A 75 -7.40 12.03 -5.48
C ARG A 75 -7.72 11.57 -4.06
N GLN A 76 -8.95 11.14 -3.80
CA GLN A 76 -9.32 10.56 -2.51
C GLN A 76 -8.58 9.25 -2.25
N LEU A 77 -8.41 8.40 -3.28
CA LEU A 77 -7.62 7.17 -3.16
C LEU A 77 -6.15 7.44 -2.84
N SER A 78 -5.53 8.51 -3.39
CA SER A 78 -4.16 8.87 -3.03
C SER A 78 -4.07 9.34 -1.58
N PHE A 79 -4.97 10.20 -1.11
CA PHE A 79 -5.01 10.60 0.29
C PHE A 79 -5.22 9.41 1.23
N MET A 80 -6.14 8.51 0.89
CA MET A 80 -6.35 7.29 1.67
C MET A 80 -5.09 6.41 1.74
N ALA A 81 -4.34 6.30 0.64
CA ALA A 81 -3.09 5.55 0.62
C ALA A 81 -2.01 6.20 1.47
N GLU A 82 -1.89 7.54 1.42
CA GLU A 82 -0.97 8.32 2.25
C GLU A 82 -1.32 8.21 3.74
N ASP A 83 -2.60 8.37 4.09
CA ASP A 83 -3.07 8.25 5.47
C ASP A 83 -2.83 6.84 6.03
N LEU A 84 -3.12 5.80 5.24
CA LEU A 84 -2.84 4.42 5.61
C LEU A 84 -1.35 4.18 5.83
N GLN A 85 -0.50 4.67 4.93
CA GLN A 85 0.95 4.56 5.06
C GLN A 85 1.45 5.28 6.31
N GLN A 86 1.04 6.53 6.53
CA GLN A 86 1.41 7.31 7.72
C GLN A 86 0.97 6.64 9.02
N TYR A 87 -0.24 6.08 9.05
CA TYR A 87 -0.74 5.34 10.20
C TYR A 87 0.15 4.14 10.52
N PHE A 88 0.52 3.36 9.49
CA PHE A 88 1.41 2.21 9.65
C PHE A 88 2.84 2.59 10.05
N GLU A 89 3.37 3.70 9.52
CA GLU A 89 4.72 4.18 9.86
C GLU A 89 4.80 4.75 11.28
N LYS A 90 3.82 5.61 11.67
CA LYS A 90 3.86 6.32 12.95
C LYS A 90 3.37 5.49 14.12
N GLN A 91 2.25 4.76 13.95
CA GLN A 91 1.60 4.02 15.03
C GLN A 91 2.03 2.55 15.10
N GLN A 92 2.62 2.02 14.03
CA GLN A 92 3.06 0.63 13.91
C GLN A 92 1.98 -0.39 14.36
N PRO A 93 0.72 -0.24 13.91
CA PRO A 93 -0.39 -1.06 14.39
C PRO A 93 -0.21 -2.55 14.07
N TYR A 94 0.65 -2.86 13.11
CA TYR A 94 0.98 -4.22 12.69
C TYR A 94 1.70 -5.04 13.79
N LEU A 95 2.25 -4.40 14.82
CA LEU A 95 2.84 -5.10 15.98
C LEU A 95 1.79 -5.78 16.85
N ASP A 96 0.53 -5.33 16.79
CA ASP A 96 -0.58 -6.01 17.44
C ASP A 96 -1.00 -7.24 16.61
N PRO A 97 -0.87 -8.48 17.14
CA PRO A 97 -1.28 -9.69 16.42
C PRO A 97 -2.79 -9.76 16.16
N ALA A 98 -3.61 -9.02 16.92
CA ALA A 98 -5.07 -8.96 16.79
C ALA A 98 -5.54 -7.84 15.84
N LEU A 99 -4.63 -7.15 15.14
CA LEU A 99 -4.99 -6.09 14.21
C LEU A 99 -5.93 -6.60 13.11
N ASP A 100 -7.07 -5.94 12.95
CA ASP A 100 -8.05 -6.20 11.91
C ASP A 100 -8.33 -5.00 11.00
N LEU A 101 -8.99 -5.27 9.87
CA LEU A 101 -9.33 -4.26 8.88
C LEU A 101 -10.30 -3.20 9.41
N GLN A 102 -11.21 -3.59 10.32
CA GLN A 102 -12.20 -2.67 10.90
C GLN A 102 -11.53 -1.61 11.76
N ARG A 103 -10.56 -2.02 12.59
CA ARG A 103 -9.76 -1.12 13.41
C ARG A 103 -8.94 -0.15 12.57
N VAL A 104 -8.22 -0.66 11.56
CA VAL A 104 -7.44 0.20 10.65
C VAL A 104 -8.33 1.22 9.94
N ALA A 105 -9.47 0.80 9.43
CA ALA A 105 -10.41 1.69 8.77
C ALA A 105 -10.89 2.80 9.71
N LYS A 106 -11.27 2.45 10.94
CA LYS A 106 -11.72 3.40 11.97
C LYS A 106 -10.63 4.43 12.31
N GLU A 107 -9.41 3.97 12.56
CA GLU A 107 -8.29 4.83 12.96
C GLU A 107 -7.86 5.79 11.82
N CYS A 108 -7.96 5.35 10.57
CA CYS A 108 -7.71 6.20 9.41
C CYS A 108 -8.89 7.09 9.01
N GLY A 109 -10.05 6.98 9.67
CA GLY A 109 -11.25 7.78 9.35
C GLY A 109 -12.02 7.32 8.11
N TYR A 110 -11.85 6.05 7.69
CA TYR A 110 -12.49 5.47 6.51
C TYR A 110 -13.41 4.31 6.85
N SER A 111 -14.30 3.96 5.93
CA SER A 111 -15.07 2.73 6.07
C SER A 111 -14.22 1.50 5.73
N ARG A 112 -14.61 0.34 6.32
CA ARG A 112 -13.98 -0.95 6.00
C ARG A 112 -13.98 -1.25 4.50
N ASN A 113 -15.06 -0.90 3.81
CA ASN A 113 -15.18 -1.14 2.36
C ASN A 113 -14.23 -0.26 1.55
N GLN A 114 -13.98 0.99 1.96
CA GLN A 114 -13.04 1.89 1.30
C GLN A 114 -11.60 1.37 1.44
N ILE A 115 -11.15 1.01 2.65
CA ILE A 115 -9.81 0.43 2.85
C ILE A 115 -9.67 -0.91 2.13
N SER A 116 -10.70 -1.78 2.18
CA SER A 116 -10.70 -3.04 1.42
C SER A 116 -10.56 -2.81 -0.09
N TYR A 117 -11.27 -1.81 -0.63
CA TYR A 117 -11.18 -1.43 -2.03
C TYR A 117 -9.77 -0.91 -2.38
N LEU A 118 -9.23 0.02 -1.57
CA LEU A 118 -7.88 0.55 -1.74
C LEU A 118 -6.85 -0.59 -1.81
N LEU A 119 -6.87 -1.49 -0.84
CA LEU A 119 -5.91 -2.60 -0.78
C LEU A 119 -6.06 -3.57 -1.95
N ASN A 120 -7.26 -4.08 -2.20
CA ASN A 120 -7.46 -5.16 -3.17
C ASN A 120 -7.50 -4.68 -4.62
N GLN A 121 -8.13 -3.52 -4.90
CA GLN A 121 -8.35 -3.07 -6.27
C GLN A 121 -7.28 -2.08 -6.73
N VAL A 122 -6.74 -1.28 -5.81
CA VAL A 122 -5.74 -0.26 -6.13
C VAL A 122 -4.33 -0.79 -5.89
N LEU A 123 -4.05 -1.26 -4.67
CA LEU A 123 -2.71 -1.74 -4.29
C LEU A 123 -2.46 -3.22 -4.66
N GLY A 124 -3.48 -3.94 -5.14
CA GLY A 124 -3.36 -5.30 -5.66
C GLY A 124 -3.05 -6.36 -4.59
N GLN A 125 -3.34 -6.08 -3.32
CA GLN A 125 -3.02 -7.01 -2.23
C GLN A 125 -4.12 -7.08 -1.17
N SER A 126 -4.24 -8.24 -0.51
CA SER A 126 -5.17 -8.39 0.61
C SER A 126 -4.67 -7.66 1.86
N PHE A 127 -5.59 -7.32 2.77
CA PHE A 127 -5.25 -6.74 4.09
C PHE A 127 -4.22 -7.58 4.84
N TYR A 128 -4.41 -8.90 4.84
CA TYR A 128 -3.50 -9.84 5.48
C TYR A 128 -2.08 -9.75 4.90
N ARG A 129 -1.97 -9.68 3.58
CA ARG A 129 -0.66 -9.55 2.89
C ARG A 129 -0.01 -8.21 3.23
N TYR A 130 -0.76 -7.11 3.22
CA TYR A 130 -0.27 -5.77 3.57
C TYR A 130 0.30 -5.73 5.00
N VAL A 131 -0.45 -6.24 5.98
CA VAL A 131 0.00 -6.30 7.39
C VAL A 131 1.23 -7.18 7.55
N ASN A 132 1.24 -8.38 6.98
CA ASN A 132 2.38 -9.29 7.12
C ASN A 132 3.64 -8.75 6.43
N GLN A 133 3.50 -8.00 5.34
CA GLN A 133 4.62 -7.32 4.70
C GLN A 133 5.21 -6.23 5.61
N ALA A 134 4.38 -5.43 6.29
CA ALA A 134 4.82 -4.44 7.26
C ALA A 134 5.54 -5.09 8.47
N ARG A 135 4.98 -6.19 9.01
CA ARG A 135 5.62 -7.01 10.06
C ARG A 135 6.99 -7.52 9.64
N LEU A 136 7.07 -8.05 8.41
CA LEU A 136 8.33 -8.58 7.89
C LEU A 136 9.38 -7.49 7.71
N GLN A 137 9.00 -6.33 7.19
CA GLN A 137 9.92 -5.19 7.04
C GLN A 137 10.43 -4.69 8.40
N HIS A 138 9.58 -4.66 9.42
CA HIS A 138 9.96 -4.34 10.79
C HIS A 138 10.98 -5.33 11.34
N LEU A 139 10.71 -6.64 11.19
CA LEU A 139 11.62 -7.71 11.61
C LEU A 139 12.97 -7.63 10.89
N LEU A 140 12.98 -7.43 9.57
CA LEU A 140 14.23 -7.32 8.79
C LEU A 140 15.09 -6.14 9.26
N ARG A 141 14.47 -4.98 9.55
CA ARG A 141 15.19 -3.85 10.16
C ARG A 141 15.78 -4.17 11.53
N SER A 142 15.08 -4.96 12.33
CA SER A 142 15.58 -5.42 13.64
C SER A 142 16.74 -6.41 13.52
N LEU A 143 16.84 -7.13 12.40
CA LEU A 143 17.94 -8.05 12.14
C LEU A 143 19.23 -7.34 11.71
N ASP A 144 19.16 -6.18 11.06
CA ASP A 144 20.33 -5.45 10.56
C ASP A 144 21.30 -4.98 11.66
N GLY A 145 20.86 -4.94 12.93
CA GLY A 145 21.71 -4.58 14.08
C GLY A 145 21.82 -5.70 15.14
N ALA A 146 21.32 -6.89 14.85
CA ALA A 146 21.23 -7.96 15.85
C ALA A 146 22.55 -8.74 15.98
N THR A 147 23.03 -8.87 17.21
CA THR A 147 24.18 -9.73 17.53
C THR A 147 23.72 -11.18 17.74
N PRO A 148 24.40 -12.17 17.15
CA PRO A 148 24.09 -13.58 17.38
C PRO A 148 24.27 -14.00 18.85
N PRO A 149 23.46 -14.96 19.37
CA PRO A 149 22.50 -15.79 18.67
C PRO A 149 21.12 -15.11 18.51
N VAL A 150 20.56 -15.10 17.28
CA VAL A 150 19.26 -14.52 16.98
C VAL A 150 18.18 -15.59 17.03
N ARG A 151 17.16 -15.39 17.88
CA ARG A 151 15.98 -16.25 17.99
C ARG A 151 14.89 -15.69 17.06
N ILE A 152 14.92 -16.13 15.80
CA ILE A 152 14.09 -15.58 14.73
C ILE A 152 12.58 -15.72 15.00
N ASP A 153 12.17 -16.81 15.68
CA ASP A 153 10.75 -17.02 16.01
C ASP A 153 10.26 -16.03 17.08
N GLU A 154 11.10 -15.67 18.05
CA GLU A 154 10.77 -14.62 19.04
C GLU A 154 10.65 -13.24 18.38
N LEU A 155 11.54 -12.92 17.46
CA LEU A 155 11.46 -11.67 16.69
C LEU A 155 10.20 -11.63 15.82
N ALA A 156 9.79 -12.79 15.27
CA ALA A 156 8.56 -12.86 14.48
C ALA A 156 7.32 -12.56 15.34
N PHE A 157 7.23 -13.13 16.56
CA PHE A 157 6.14 -12.82 17.48
C PHE A 157 6.20 -11.36 17.97
N ALA A 158 7.38 -10.82 18.27
CA ALA A 158 7.55 -9.41 18.62
C ALA A 158 7.15 -8.47 17.48
N ALA A 159 7.32 -8.88 16.23
CA ALA A 159 6.85 -8.14 15.04
C ALA A 159 5.34 -8.30 14.77
N GLY A 160 4.61 -9.00 15.65
CA GLY A 160 3.15 -9.15 15.59
C GLY A 160 2.66 -10.36 14.79
N PHE A 161 3.52 -11.27 14.30
CA PHE A 161 3.05 -12.51 13.69
C PHE A 161 2.40 -13.40 14.76
N ASN A 162 1.21 -13.90 14.48
CA ASN A 162 0.47 -14.81 15.36
C ASN A 162 0.68 -16.30 15.02
N SER A 163 1.47 -16.60 14.00
CA SER A 163 1.71 -17.95 13.50
C SER A 163 3.08 -18.05 12.84
N VAL A 164 3.86 -19.02 13.26
CA VAL A 164 5.18 -19.35 12.67
C VAL A 164 5.02 -19.70 11.19
N SER A 165 3.97 -20.44 10.82
CA SER A 165 3.71 -20.82 9.41
C SER A 165 3.47 -19.60 8.52
N ALA A 166 2.67 -18.62 9.00
CA ALA A 166 2.42 -17.38 8.28
C ALA A 166 3.71 -16.58 8.11
N PHE A 167 4.51 -16.48 9.15
CA PHE A 167 5.82 -15.84 9.12
C PHE A 167 6.76 -16.50 8.11
N TYR A 168 6.98 -17.81 8.19
CA TYR A 168 7.89 -18.52 7.28
C TYR A 168 7.46 -18.41 5.82
N SER A 169 6.14 -18.48 5.54
CA SER A 169 5.59 -18.29 4.19
C SER A 169 5.87 -16.88 3.66
N CYS A 170 5.54 -15.84 4.45
CA CYS A 170 5.77 -14.46 4.11
C CYS A 170 7.27 -14.16 3.90
N PHE A 171 8.11 -14.65 4.79
CA PHE A 171 9.56 -14.48 4.73
C PHE A 171 10.16 -15.08 3.46
N ARG A 172 9.78 -16.33 3.13
CA ARG A 172 10.26 -17.01 1.92
C ARG A 172 9.79 -16.32 0.64
N GLN A 173 8.54 -15.86 0.60
CA GLN A 173 8.03 -15.12 -0.55
C GLN A 173 8.79 -13.83 -0.79
N HIS A 174 9.24 -13.15 0.27
CA HIS A 174 9.91 -11.86 0.16
C HIS A 174 11.42 -11.98 -0.06
N THR A 175 12.09 -12.91 0.63
CA THR A 175 13.56 -13.04 0.62
C THR A 175 14.09 -14.14 -0.28
N GLY A 176 13.23 -15.01 -0.78
CA GLY A 176 13.59 -16.19 -1.57
C GLY A 176 14.18 -17.35 -0.76
N GLN A 177 14.39 -17.19 0.55
CA GLN A 177 15.03 -18.19 1.42
C GLN A 177 14.34 -18.36 2.78
N SER A 178 14.71 -19.40 3.52
CA SER A 178 14.16 -19.59 4.85
C SER A 178 14.78 -18.61 5.87
N PRO A 179 14.03 -18.24 6.95
CA PRO A 179 14.54 -17.38 8.00
C PRO A 179 15.87 -17.87 8.60
N LYS A 180 15.99 -19.17 8.83
CA LYS A 180 17.23 -19.79 9.38
C LYS A 180 18.42 -19.64 8.44
N ALA A 181 18.22 -19.84 7.12
CA ALA A 181 19.28 -19.66 6.12
C ALA A 181 19.72 -18.19 6.03
N TYR A 182 18.76 -17.27 6.08
CA TYR A 182 19.01 -15.83 6.06
C TYR A 182 19.85 -15.36 7.26
N VAL A 183 19.46 -15.74 8.49
CA VAL A 183 20.22 -15.42 9.71
C VAL A 183 21.64 -15.99 9.68
N LYS A 184 21.81 -17.24 9.22
CA LYS A 184 23.14 -17.83 9.03
C LYS A 184 24.01 -17.02 8.07
N GLN A 185 23.43 -16.54 6.97
CA GLN A 185 24.14 -15.72 5.98
C GLN A 185 24.57 -14.36 6.55
N ILE A 186 23.72 -13.68 7.33
CA ILE A 186 24.06 -12.42 8.01
C ILE A 186 25.21 -12.67 8.98
N SER A 187 25.11 -13.70 9.85
CA SER A 187 26.13 -14.02 10.85
C SER A 187 27.51 -14.28 10.22
N LEU A 188 27.56 -14.85 9.03
CA LEU A 188 28.82 -15.07 8.30
C LEU A 188 29.40 -13.77 7.76
N ARG A 189 28.54 -12.84 7.28
CA ARG A 189 28.98 -11.52 6.77
C ARG A 189 29.55 -10.65 7.89
N THR A 190 28.89 -10.60 9.04
CA THR A 190 29.34 -9.83 10.22
C THR A 190 30.72 -10.32 10.69
N ARG A 191 30.92 -11.64 10.82
CA ARG A 191 32.23 -12.22 11.22
C ARG A 191 33.34 -11.93 10.21
N ALA A 192 33.02 -11.82 8.93
CA ALA A 192 34.00 -11.49 7.89
C ALA A 192 34.44 -10.02 7.95
N GLN A 193 33.54 -9.13 8.39
CA GLN A 193 33.84 -7.71 8.57
C GLN A 193 34.62 -7.42 9.84
N ASP A 194 34.39 -8.18 10.92
CA ASP A 194 35.12 -8.06 12.20
C ASP A 194 36.58 -8.58 12.13
N ASN A 195 36.91 -9.38 11.09
CA ASN A 195 38.23 -9.95 10.87
C ASN A 195 39.04 -9.28 9.75
N ALA A 196 38.56 -8.16 9.17
CA ALA A 196 39.21 -7.39 8.13
C ALA A 196 39.71 -6.04 8.63
#